data_a87ed7e230ebb5a88b5df8a8e5921aed
#
_entry.id   a87ed7e230ebb5a88b5df8a8e5921aed
#
_cell.length_a   1.000
_cell.length_b   1.000
_cell.length_c   1.000
_cell.angle_alpha   90.00
_cell.angle_beta   90.00
_cell.angle_gamma   90.00
#
_symmetry.space_group_name_H-M   'P 1'
#
loop_
_entity.id
_entity.type
_entity.pdbx_description
1 polymer ?
#
loop_
_entity_poly.entity_id
_entity_poly.type
_entity_poly.pdbx_seq_one_letter_code
_entity_poly.pdbx_strand_id
1 'polypeptide(L)'
;MTWNTRSVEERRKHIGSFVAVTPTMKRATDVFRRCYREYHEGQQASCSFVVGETGVGKTTAANDFMEEIREEYRGTLKDGIDVHTIDPKTYPTNMSVTFQQPGRGLVRPILKIMVSKKTTYKQLFGETLAALGMPTKRATLAEMKSIVRHQIEGQGVRMIIFDECQHIVDSSQIRDPYEAADFLKELMKETRVQICCVGLHYATDFLLENGQLETMKSEEHHMRPFPLDFNESAELCMFLRSLSDDLPFDRKPQLFTPALALRLHLASDGYVGYITKYVSMAAKDAIDQNLDTVTMDLIGDAYARKHNVPDKENPFRVKGEIDEDGFQKIKAARRKMLEEEACKSRATRRRKDREKSLRKAAAAA
;
A
#
# COMPACT_ATOMS: atom_id res chain seq x y z
N MET A 1 5.11 -32.21 4.14
CA MET A 1 6.47 -31.82 3.64
C MET A 1 7.08 -30.88 4.66
N THR A 2 8.29 -31.15 5.12
CA THR A 2 9.01 -30.30 6.08
C THR A 2 9.71 -29.16 5.35
N TRP A 3 9.80 -28.00 5.98
CA TRP A 3 10.50 -26.83 5.40
C TRP A 3 12.00 -27.06 5.25
N ASN A 4 12.58 -27.88 6.12
CA ASN A 4 14.01 -28.20 6.09
C ASN A 4 14.44 -28.99 4.84
N THR A 5 13.49 -29.59 4.10
CA THR A 5 13.77 -30.29 2.83
C THR A 5 13.70 -29.38 1.60
N ARG A 6 13.24 -28.12 1.75
CA ARG A 6 13.14 -27.14 0.67
C ARG A 6 14.42 -26.32 0.52
N SER A 7 14.67 -25.87 -0.69
CA SER A 7 15.83 -25.02 -0.97
C SER A 7 15.76 -23.67 -0.24
N VAL A 8 16.92 -23.06 0.00
CA VAL A 8 17.02 -21.70 0.56
C VAL A 8 16.22 -20.71 -0.25
N GLU A 9 16.25 -20.81 -1.59
CA GLU A 9 15.54 -19.91 -2.49
C GLU A 9 14.01 -20.03 -2.36
N GLU A 10 13.49 -21.25 -2.30
CA GLU A 10 12.05 -21.48 -2.10
C GLU A 10 11.57 -20.94 -0.75
N ARG A 11 12.34 -21.18 0.32
CA ARG A 11 12.04 -20.64 1.67
C ARG A 11 12.06 -19.11 1.69
N ARG A 12 13.05 -18.49 1.04
CA ARG A 12 13.15 -17.02 0.95
C ARG A 12 12.02 -16.42 0.10
N LYS A 13 11.61 -17.08 -0.98
CA LYS A 13 10.48 -16.67 -1.80
C LYS A 13 9.17 -16.71 -1.01
N HIS A 14 8.97 -17.76 -0.21
CA HIS A 14 7.77 -17.91 0.62
C HIS A 14 7.61 -16.75 1.63
N ILE A 15 8.70 -16.28 2.26
CA ILE A 15 8.65 -15.15 3.20
C ILE A 15 8.03 -13.89 2.56
N GLY A 16 8.21 -13.70 1.25
CA GLY A 16 7.68 -12.54 0.52
C GLY A 16 6.20 -12.63 0.16
N SER A 17 5.59 -13.81 0.27
CA SER A 17 4.19 -14.07 -0.14
C SER A 17 3.19 -14.02 1.02
N PHE A 18 3.63 -13.81 2.25
CA PHE A 18 2.76 -13.80 3.43
C PHE A 18 1.75 -12.65 3.40
N VAL A 19 0.49 -13.00 3.52
CA VAL A 19 -0.61 -12.06 3.77
C VAL A 19 -1.47 -12.63 4.90
N ALA A 20 -1.54 -11.91 6.03
CA ALA A 20 -2.45 -12.25 7.12
C ALA A 20 -3.71 -11.40 7.05
N VAL A 21 -4.84 -12.05 6.97
CA VAL A 21 -6.14 -11.37 7.00
C VAL A 21 -6.51 -11.06 8.45
N THR A 22 -6.27 -9.82 8.87
CA THR A 22 -6.69 -9.30 10.17
C THR A 22 -8.12 -8.75 10.11
N PRO A 23 -8.83 -8.59 11.25
CA PRO A 23 -10.12 -7.91 11.28
C PRO A 23 -10.10 -6.51 10.66
N THR A 24 -9.05 -5.72 10.89
CA THR A 24 -8.88 -4.40 10.26
C THR A 24 -8.73 -4.52 8.74
N MET A 25 -7.93 -5.46 8.25
CA MET A 25 -7.79 -5.72 6.83
C MET A 25 -9.10 -6.21 6.21
N LYS A 26 -9.83 -7.10 6.90
CA LYS A 26 -11.14 -7.58 6.44
C LYS A 26 -12.14 -6.43 6.28
N ARG A 27 -12.20 -5.51 7.25
CA ARG A 27 -13.05 -4.30 7.12
C ARG A 27 -12.68 -3.46 5.89
N ALA A 28 -11.40 -3.28 5.62
CA ALA A 28 -10.95 -2.57 4.41
C ALA A 28 -11.36 -3.32 3.12
N THR A 29 -11.17 -4.64 3.08
CA THR A 29 -11.60 -5.49 1.96
C THR A 29 -13.11 -5.45 1.77
N ASP A 30 -13.90 -5.36 2.85
CA ASP A 30 -15.35 -5.22 2.78
C ASP A 30 -15.78 -3.89 2.13
N VAL A 31 -15.02 -2.79 2.31
CA VAL A 31 -15.27 -1.52 1.58
C VAL A 31 -15.09 -1.70 0.08
N PHE A 32 -13.98 -2.33 -0.35
CA PHE A 32 -13.76 -2.61 -1.77
C PHE A 32 -14.88 -3.50 -2.35
N ARG A 33 -15.30 -4.51 -1.59
CA ARG A 33 -16.33 -5.46 -1.99
C ARG A 33 -17.70 -4.79 -2.15
N ARG A 34 -18.09 -3.90 -1.22
CA ARG A 34 -19.33 -3.10 -1.34
C ARG A 34 -19.26 -2.15 -2.52
N CYS A 35 -18.18 -1.38 -2.64
CA CYS A 35 -17.97 -0.49 -3.77
C CYS A 35 -18.08 -1.22 -5.13
N TYR A 36 -17.48 -2.42 -5.26
CA TYR A 36 -17.58 -3.22 -6.48
C TYR A 36 -19.01 -3.71 -6.76
N ARG A 37 -19.77 -4.09 -5.72
CA ARG A 37 -21.16 -4.55 -5.84
C ARG A 37 -22.12 -3.45 -6.24
N GLU A 38 -21.92 -2.22 -5.81
CA GLU A 38 -22.76 -1.08 -6.16
C GLU A 38 -22.89 -0.90 -7.68
N TYR A 39 -21.86 -1.25 -8.46
CA TYR A 39 -21.95 -1.28 -9.92
C TYR A 39 -23.01 -2.29 -10.44
N HIS A 40 -23.07 -3.47 -9.84
CA HIS A 40 -24.00 -4.53 -10.24
C HIS A 40 -25.45 -4.25 -9.87
N GLU A 41 -25.66 -3.52 -8.80
CA GLU A 41 -26.98 -3.18 -8.28
C GLU A 41 -27.63 -2.03 -9.05
N GLY A 42 -26.95 -1.51 -10.09
CA GLY A 42 -27.45 -0.43 -10.93
C GLY A 42 -27.52 0.92 -10.22
N GLN A 43 -26.82 1.07 -9.12
CA GLN A 43 -26.73 2.32 -8.37
C GLN A 43 -25.94 3.39 -9.15
N GLN A 44 -26.07 4.64 -8.73
CA GLN A 44 -25.25 5.71 -9.25
C GLN A 44 -23.79 5.45 -8.89
N ALA A 45 -22.88 5.92 -9.76
CA ALA A 45 -21.45 5.81 -9.46
C ALA A 45 -21.11 6.50 -8.14
N SER A 46 -20.34 5.84 -7.32
CA SER A 46 -19.94 6.30 -6.00
C SER A 46 -18.43 6.27 -5.81
N CYS A 47 -17.95 7.01 -4.80
CA CYS A 47 -16.56 7.03 -4.38
C CYS A 47 -16.43 6.57 -2.94
N SER A 48 -15.63 5.53 -2.71
CA SER A 48 -15.29 5.02 -1.39
C SER A 48 -13.83 5.31 -1.05
N PHE A 49 -13.49 5.32 0.24
CA PHE A 49 -12.16 5.67 0.71
C PHE A 49 -11.63 4.64 1.71
N VAL A 50 -10.40 4.18 1.50
CA VAL A 50 -9.64 3.39 2.46
C VAL A 50 -8.37 4.16 2.81
N VAL A 51 -8.35 4.78 3.97
CA VAL A 51 -7.29 5.70 4.36
C VAL A 51 -6.56 5.24 5.62
N GLY A 52 -5.38 5.76 5.81
CA GLY A 52 -4.54 5.46 6.97
C GLY A 52 -3.09 5.79 6.70
N GLU A 53 -2.26 5.71 7.73
CA GLU A 53 -0.84 5.98 7.60
C GLU A 53 -0.10 4.94 6.74
N THR A 54 1.11 5.30 6.31
CA THR A 54 1.96 4.37 5.54
C THR A 54 2.36 3.17 6.40
N GLY A 55 2.18 1.96 5.86
CA GLY A 55 2.55 0.72 6.56
C GLY A 55 1.43 0.05 7.36
N VAL A 56 0.19 0.57 7.32
CA VAL A 56 -0.97 -0.09 7.97
C VAL A 56 -1.59 -1.21 7.14
N GLY A 57 -1.15 -1.42 5.88
CA GLY A 57 -1.59 -2.54 5.04
C GLY A 57 -2.63 -2.19 3.98
N LYS A 58 -2.93 -0.92 3.69
CA LYS A 58 -3.92 -0.48 2.69
C LYS A 58 -3.75 -1.14 1.31
N THR A 59 -2.54 -1.00 0.73
CA THR A 59 -2.20 -1.59 -0.57
C THR A 59 -2.33 -3.12 -0.55
N THR A 60 -1.98 -3.76 0.58
CA THR A 60 -2.13 -5.20 0.76
C THR A 60 -3.60 -5.60 0.73
N ALA A 61 -4.49 -4.86 1.42
CA ALA A 61 -5.93 -5.11 1.39
C ALA A 61 -6.52 -4.95 -0.02
N ALA A 62 -6.07 -3.93 -0.77
CA ALA A 62 -6.49 -3.74 -2.16
C ALA A 62 -6.03 -4.89 -3.07
N ASN A 63 -4.78 -5.36 -2.90
CA ASN A 63 -4.26 -6.49 -3.67
C ASN A 63 -4.99 -7.81 -3.33
N ASP A 64 -5.25 -8.05 -2.05
CA ASP A 64 -6.00 -9.22 -1.58
C ASP A 64 -7.42 -9.26 -2.17
N PHE A 65 -8.11 -8.11 -2.17
CA PHE A 65 -9.40 -7.99 -2.83
C PHE A 65 -9.33 -8.27 -4.34
N MET A 66 -8.30 -7.79 -5.03
CA MET A 66 -8.14 -8.08 -6.47
C MET A 66 -7.89 -9.58 -6.74
N GLU A 67 -7.16 -10.26 -5.87
CA GLU A 67 -7.00 -11.72 -5.97
C GLU A 67 -8.33 -12.46 -5.72
N GLU A 68 -9.15 -11.99 -4.77
CA GLU A 68 -10.51 -12.52 -4.54
C GLU A 68 -11.37 -12.42 -5.81
N ILE A 69 -11.39 -11.26 -6.45
CA ILE A 69 -12.12 -11.05 -7.71
C ILE A 69 -11.55 -11.93 -8.84
N ARG A 70 -10.23 -12.09 -8.90
CA ARG A 70 -9.60 -12.98 -9.88
C ARG A 70 -10.08 -14.43 -9.72
N GLU A 71 -10.08 -14.93 -8.49
CA GLU A 71 -10.54 -16.30 -8.20
C GLU A 71 -12.04 -16.46 -8.45
N GLU A 72 -12.86 -15.46 -8.16
CA GLU A 72 -14.28 -15.44 -8.49
C GLU A 72 -14.50 -15.60 -10.00
N TYR A 73 -13.78 -14.82 -10.84
CA TYR A 73 -13.87 -14.96 -12.29
C TYR A 73 -13.34 -16.31 -12.78
N ARG A 74 -12.23 -16.80 -12.21
CA ARG A 74 -11.70 -18.12 -12.54
C ARG A 74 -12.70 -19.24 -12.26
N GLY A 75 -13.48 -19.13 -11.17
CA GLY A 75 -14.52 -20.11 -10.82
C GLY A 75 -15.81 -20.03 -11.64
N THR A 76 -16.07 -18.86 -12.27
CA THR A 76 -17.34 -18.63 -13.00
C THR A 76 -17.20 -18.69 -14.53
N LEU A 77 -16.01 -18.48 -15.06
CA LEU A 77 -15.76 -18.55 -16.49
C LEU A 77 -15.63 -19.99 -16.98
N LYS A 78 -15.92 -20.21 -18.27
CA LYS A 78 -15.77 -21.53 -18.90
C LYS A 78 -14.34 -22.03 -18.80
N ASP A 79 -14.15 -23.34 -18.69
CA ASP A 79 -12.86 -24.00 -18.71
C ASP A 79 -12.02 -23.52 -19.90
N GLY A 80 -10.73 -23.25 -19.65
CA GLY A 80 -9.78 -22.79 -20.65
C GLY A 80 -9.66 -21.27 -20.80
N ILE A 81 -10.39 -20.47 -20.01
CA ILE A 81 -10.18 -19.02 -19.94
C ILE A 81 -9.25 -18.70 -18.79
N ASP A 82 -8.04 -18.23 -19.11
CA ASP A 82 -7.07 -17.80 -18.12
C ASP A 82 -7.41 -16.41 -17.57
N VAL A 83 -7.53 -16.31 -16.26
CA VAL A 83 -7.71 -15.04 -15.53
C VAL A 83 -6.41 -14.69 -14.84
N HIS A 84 -5.87 -13.53 -15.15
CA HIS A 84 -4.59 -13.09 -14.60
C HIS A 84 -4.56 -11.59 -14.30
N THR A 85 -3.56 -11.16 -13.58
CA THR A 85 -3.23 -9.76 -13.36
C THR A 85 -2.26 -9.27 -14.44
N ILE A 86 -2.25 -7.97 -14.72
CA ILE A 86 -1.29 -7.38 -15.68
C ILE A 86 0.14 -7.71 -15.24
N ASP A 87 0.98 -8.05 -16.23
CA ASP A 87 2.41 -8.28 -16.01
C ASP A 87 3.07 -7.06 -15.34
N PRO A 88 3.65 -7.23 -14.14
CA PRO A 88 4.34 -6.16 -13.42
C PRO A 88 5.52 -5.54 -14.18
N LYS A 89 6.06 -6.21 -15.20
CA LYS A 89 7.17 -5.69 -16.01
C LYS A 89 6.77 -4.50 -16.87
N THR A 90 5.51 -4.44 -17.28
CA THR A 90 5.02 -3.32 -18.11
C THR A 90 4.66 -2.12 -17.25
N TYR A 91 4.00 -2.35 -16.12
CA TYR A 91 3.59 -1.35 -15.13
C TYR A 91 3.63 -1.97 -13.72
N PRO A 92 4.79 -1.99 -13.06
CA PRO A 92 5.00 -2.78 -11.84
C PRO A 92 4.12 -2.38 -10.65
N THR A 93 3.45 -1.24 -10.74
CA THR A 93 2.59 -0.69 -9.69
C THR A 93 1.10 -0.78 -10.00
N ASN A 94 0.75 -0.97 -11.29
CA ASN A 94 -0.64 -1.08 -11.72
C ASN A 94 -1.03 -2.54 -11.85
N MET A 95 -2.24 -2.87 -11.42
CA MET A 95 -2.81 -4.21 -11.50
C MET A 95 -4.20 -4.17 -12.15
N SER A 96 -4.58 -5.23 -12.83
CA SER A 96 -5.96 -5.43 -13.26
C SER A 96 -6.31 -6.91 -13.27
N VAL A 97 -7.53 -7.25 -12.92
CA VAL A 97 -8.08 -8.57 -13.25
C VAL A 97 -8.39 -8.58 -14.73
N THR A 98 -7.82 -9.51 -15.49
CA THR A 98 -7.84 -9.50 -16.96
C THR A 98 -8.09 -10.89 -17.51
N PHE A 99 -8.97 -11.00 -18.50
CA PHE A 99 -9.21 -12.24 -19.23
C PHE A 99 -9.73 -11.97 -20.66
N GLN A 100 -9.58 -12.95 -21.54
CA GLN A 100 -10.14 -12.92 -22.89
C GLN A 100 -11.52 -13.56 -22.90
N GLN A 101 -12.53 -12.83 -23.35
CA GLN A 101 -13.87 -13.35 -23.50
C GLN A 101 -14.21 -13.55 -24.98
N PRO A 102 -14.58 -14.78 -25.42
CA PRO A 102 -14.96 -15.02 -26.81
C PRO A 102 -16.10 -14.09 -27.26
N GLY A 103 -15.94 -13.45 -28.42
CA GLY A 103 -16.89 -12.50 -28.98
C GLY A 103 -16.86 -11.08 -28.39
N ARG A 104 -16.18 -10.85 -27.27
CA ARG A 104 -16.05 -9.53 -26.64
C ARG A 104 -14.63 -9.00 -26.67
N GLY A 105 -13.62 -9.88 -26.65
CA GLY A 105 -12.23 -9.51 -26.57
C GLY A 105 -11.71 -9.41 -25.13
N LEU A 106 -10.82 -8.46 -24.88
CA LEU A 106 -10.17 -8.29 -23.59
C LEU A 106 -11.12 -7.61 -22.57
N VAL A 107 -11.34 -8.26 -21.44
CA VAL A 107 -12.18 -7.79 -20.34
C VAL A 107 -11.31 -7.47 -19.13
N ARG A 108 -11.57 -6.33 -18.49
CA ARG A 108 -10.90 -5.85 -17.28
C ARG A 108 -11.93 -5.32 -16.27
N PRO A 109 -12.59 -6.15 -15.48
CA PRO A 109 -13.65 -5.70 -14.56
C PRO A 109 -13.14 -4.77 -13.45
N ILE A 110 -11.87 -4.85 -13.08
CA ILE A 110 -11.27 -4.02 -12.04
C ILE A 110 -9.85 -3.61 -12.39
N LEU A 111 -9.54 -2.34 -12.14
CA LEU A 111 -8.21 -1.75 -12.28
C LEU A 111 -7.74 -1.24 -10.93
N LYS A 112 -6.43 -1.39 -10.62
CA LYS A 112 -5.75 -0.66 -9.57
C LYS A 112 -4.63 0.18 -10.19
N ILE A 113 -4.67 1.48 -9.96
CA ILE A 113 -3.76 2.47 -10.52
C ILE A 113 -3.01 3.13 -9.37
N MET A 114 -1.69 3.00 -9.37
CA MET A 114 -0.86 3.76 -8.43
C MET A 114 -0.63 5.15 -8.97
N VAL A 115 -1.13 6.15 -8.28
CA VAL A 115 -1.00 7.55 -8.67
C VAL A 115 0.44 8.01 -8.53
N SER A 116 1.02 8.57 -9.60
CA SER A 116 2.40 9.05 -9.62
C SER A 116 2.57 10.33 -8.81
N LYS A 117 3.75 10.51 -8.21
CA LYS A 117 4.14 11.78 -7.59
C LYS A 117 4.14 12.91 -8.63
N LYS A 118 3.63 14.08 -8.27
CA LYS A 118 3.54 15.25 -9.14
C LYS A 118 2.63 15.06 -10.37
N THR A 119 1.58 14.29 -10.19
CA THR A 119 0.59 14.09 -11.25
C THR A 119 -0.13 15.40 -11.64
N THR A 120 -0.58 15.51 -12.88
CA THR A 120 -1.43 16.58 -13.38
C THR A 120 -2.77 16.00 -13.76
N TYR A 121 -3.79 16.84 -13.91
CA TYR A 121 -5.11 16.42 -14.41
C TYR A 121 -5.01 15.59 -15.72
N LYS A 122 -4.21 16.05 -16.69
CA LYS A 122 -3.94 15.30 -17.92
C LYS A 122 -3.22 13.97 -17.67
N GLN A 123 -2.28 13.95 -16.72
CA GLN A 123 -1.55 12.74 -16.37
C GLN A 123 -2.43 11.66 -15.75
N LEU A 124 -3.45 12.03 -14.94
CA LEU A 124 -4.41 11.07 -14.38
C LEU A 124 -5.15 10.30 -15.49
N PHE A 125 -5.58 11.00 -16.56
CA PHE A 125 -6.14 10.33 -17.73
C PHE A 125 -5.09 9.44 -18.44
N GLY A 126 -3.85 9.91 -18.54
CA GLY A 126 -2.75 9.13 -19.10
C GLY A 126 -2.46 7.86 -18.32
N GLU A 127 -2.44 7.92 -17.01
CA GLU A 127 -2.25 6.75 -16.13
C GLU A 127 -3.42 5.77 -16.24
N THR A 128 -4.64 6.29 -16.35
CA THR A 128 -5.83 5.46 -16.59
C THR A 128 -5.75 4.76 -17.94
N LEU A 129 -5.36 5.47 -19.02
CA LEU A 129 -5.14 4.87 -20.33
C LEU A 129 -4.06 3.80 -20.32
N ALA A 130 -2.95 4.06 -19.62
CA ALA A 130 -1.87 3.09 -19.46
C ALA A 130 -2.35 1.82 -18.77
N ALA A 131 -3.16 1.94 -17.70
CA ALA A 131 -3.77 0.80 -17.02
C ALA A 131 -4.75 0.02 -17.90
N LEU A 132 -5.42 0.70 -18.83
CA LEU A 132 -6.29 0.10 -19.86
C LEU A 132 -5.49 -0.51 -21.04
N GLY A 133 -4.15 -0.43 -21.01
CA GLY A 133 -3.29 -0.96 -22.07
C GLY A 133 -3.24 -0.08 -23.32
N MET A 134 -3.60 1.20 -23.22
CA MET A 134 -3.66 2.12 -24.35
C MET A 134 -2.44 3.05 -24.42
N PRO A 135 -1.95 3.39 -25.62
CA PRO A 135 -0.86 4.35 -25.77
C PRO A 135 -1.29 5.76 -25.39
N THR A 136 -0.42 6.49 -24.70
CA THR A 136 -0.70 7.87 -24.23
C THR A 136 0.04 8.94 -25.02
N LYS A 137 0.94 8.56 -25.94
CA LYS A 137 1.80 9.51 -26.65
C LYS A 137 1.01 10.35 -27.66
N ARG A 138 1.20 11.66 -27.61
CA ARG A 138 0.67 12.68 -28.53
C ARG A 138 -0.85 12.95 -28.48
N ALA A 139 -1.60 12.36 -27.55
CA ALA A 139 -3.02 12.65 -27.43
C ALA A 139 -3.27 13.97 -26.69
N THR A 140 -4.25 14.72 -27.13
CA THR A 140 -4.81 15.87 -26.40
C THR A 140 -5.62 15.39 -25.19
N LEU A 141 -5.93 16.28 -24.24
CA LEU A 141 -6.76 15.91 -23.10
C LEU A 141 -8.15 15.43 -23.52
N ALA A 142 -8.76 16.11 -24.50
CA ALA A 142 -10.08 15.73 -25.02
C ALA A 142 -10.09 14.33 -25.65
N GLU A 143 -9.07 14.02 -26.45
CA GLU A 143 -8.89 12.68 -27.01
C GLU A 143 -8.69 11.64 -25.92
N MET A 144 -7.86 11.92 -24.90
CA MET A 144 -7.65 11.00 -23.77
C MET A 144 -8.95 10.70 -23.03
N LYS A 145 -9.77 11.70 -22.74
CA LYS A 145 -11.08 11.54 -22.11
C LYS A 145 -11.99 10.62 -22.93
N SER A 146 -12.10 10.90 -24.24
CA SER A 146 -12.92 10.10 -25.14
C SER A 146 -12.45 8.63 -25.19
N ILE A 147 -11.14 8.41 -25.29
CA ILE A 147 -10.58 7.05 -25.32
C ILE A 147 -10.80 6.33 -23.97
N VAL A 148 -10.56 7.00 -22.84
CA VAL A 148 -10.80 6.42 -21.50
C VAL A 148 -12.22 5.94 -21.36
N ARG A 149 -13.22 6.79 -21.72
CA ARG A 149 -14.63 6.42 -21.65
C ARG A 149 -14.92 5.20 -22.53
N HIS A 150 -14.51 5.22 -23.78
CA HIS A 150 -14.75 4.12 -24.71
C HIS A 150 -14.08 2.80 -24.24
N GLN A 151 -12.87 2.88 -23.69
CA GLN A 151 -12.15 1.71 -23.21
C GLN A 151 -12.73 1.14 -21.90
N ILE A 152 -13.18 1.99 -20.98
CA ILE A 152 -13.87 1.56 -19.75
C ILE A 152 -15.12 0.76 -20.13
N GLU A 153 -15.95 1.28 -21.02
CA GLU A 153 -17.15 0.60 -21.51
C GLU A 153 -16.80 -0.68 -22.27
N GLY A 154 -15.89 -0.59 -23.26
CA GLY A 154 -15.50 -1.71 -24.11
C GLY A 154 -14.87 -2.87 -23.35
N GLN A 155 -13.99 -2.58 -22.38
CA GLN A 155 -13.33 -3.59 -21.56
C GLN A 155 -14.17 -4.00 -20.34
N GLY A 156 -15.34 -3.40 -20.12
CA GLY A 156 -16.26 -3.74 -19.04
C GLY A 156 -15.71 -3.45 -17.65
N VAL A 157 -15.00 -2.33 -17.52
CA VAL A 157 -14.47 -1.89 -16.21
C VAL A 157 -15.63 -1.48 -15.32
N ARG A 158 -15.67 -2.02 -14.10
CA ARG A 158 -16.72 -1.77 -13.11
C ARG A 158 -16.21 -0.93 -11.96
N MET A 159 -14.93 -1.11 -11.59
CA MET A 159 -14.30 -0.41 -10.48
C MET A 159 -12.86 -0.02 -10.80
N ILE A 160 -12.46 1.16 -10.34
CA ILE A 160 -11.06 1.61 -10.35
C ILE A 160 -10.63 1.92 -8.91
N ILE A 161 -9.53 1.32 -8.49
CA ILE A 161 -8.85 1.63 -7.23
C ILE A 161 -7.69 2.58 -7.55
N PHE A 162 -7.73 3.81 -7.01
CA PHE A 162 -6.61 4.73 -7.05
C PHE A 162 -5.78 4.59 -5.77
N ASP A 163 -4.62 3.91 -5.87
CA ASP A 163 -3.69 3.77 -4.75
C ASP A 163 -2.74 4.97 -4.69
N GLU A 164 -2.32 5.34 -3.47
CA GLU A 164 -1.52 6.54 -3.19
C GLU A 164 -2.24 7.84 -3.62
N CYS A 165 -3.57 7.91 -3.43
CA CYS A 165 -4.41 9.02 -3.88
C CYS A 165 -3.99 10.38 -3.32
N GLN A 166 -3.21 10.47 -2.22
CA GLN A 166 -2.65 11.73 -1.75
C GLN A 166 -1.74 12.40 -2.79
N HIS A 167 -1.21 11.67 -3.77
CA HIS A 167 -0.42 12.27 -4.84
C HIS A 167 -1.25 13.11 -5.82
N ILE A 168 -2.58 12.93 -5.83
CA ILE A 168 -3.50 13.80 -6.55
C ILE A 168 -3.50 15.19 -5.91
N VAL A 169 -3.53 15.24 -4.57
CA VAL A 169 -3.62 16.50 -3.80
C VAL A 169 -2.26 17.13 -3.50
N ASP A 170 -1.21 16.33 -3.32
CA ASP A 170 0.15 16.82 -3.06
C ASP A 170 0.84 17.45 -4.28
N SER A 171 0.19 17.37 -5.43
CA SER A 171 0.78 17.86 -6.66
C SER A 171 0.79 19.38 -6.71
N SER A 172 1.96 19.99 -6.69
CA SER A 172 2.16 21.42 -6.96
C SER A 172 1.70 21.85 -8.38
N GLN A 173 1.37 20.90 -9.23
CA GLN A 173 0.88 21.07 -10.59
C GLN A 173 -0.67 21.20 -10.64
N ILE A 174 -1.36 20.65 -9.65
CA ILE A 174 -2.79 20.82 -9.45
C ILE A 174 -2.92 22.00 -8.49
N ARG A 175 -3.26 23.18 -9.03
CA ARG A 175 -3.34 24.43 -8.27
C ARG A 175 -4.66 24.59 -7.52
N ASP A 176 -5.67 23.85 -7.95
CA ASP A 176 -7.03 23.91 -7.42
C ASP A 176 -7.44 22.53 -6.90
N PRO A 177 -7.84 22.39 -5.62
CA PRO A 177 -8.47 21.19 -5.08
C PRO A 177 -9.61 20.66 -5.93
N TYR A 178 -10.33 21.57 -6.58
CA TYR A 178 -11.47 21.22 -7.43
C TYR A 178 -11.05 20.43 -8.69
N GLU A 179 -9.87 20.67 -9.27
CA GLU A 179 -9.42 19.92 -10.45
C GLU A 179 -9.25 18.41 -10.16
N ALA A 180 -8.76 18.06 -8.97
CA ALA A 180 -8.59 16.66 -8.56
C ALA A 180 -9.95 15.95 -8.37
N ALA A 181 -10.85 16.61 -7.67
CA ALA A 181 -12.21 16.13 -7.46
C ALA A 181 -13.01 16.06 -8.77
N ASP A 182 -12.80 17.02 -9.67
CA ASP A 182 -13.45 17.06 -10.99
C ASP A 182 -13.03 15.88 -11.87
N PHE A 183 -11.77 15.44 -11.82
CA PHE A 183 -11.34 14.22 -12.51
C PHE A 183 -12.15 13.00 -12.09
N LEU A 184 -12.28 12.76 -10.77
CA LEU A 184 -13.03 11.63 -10.24
C LEU A 184 -14.52 11.72 -10.60
N LYS A 185 -15.12 12.90 -10.45
CA LYS A 185 -16.53 13.14 -10.80
C LYS A 185 -16.81 12.92 -12.29
N GLU A 186 -15.95 13.46 -13.15
CA GLU A 186 -16.12 13.33 -14.60
C GLU A 186 -16.05 11.84 -14.99
N LEU A 187 -15.04 11.12 -14.45
CA LEU A 187 -14.89 9.70 -14.72
C LEU A 187 -16.14 8.90 -14.28
N MET A 188 -16.64 9.14 -13.06
CA MET A 188 -17.83 8.48 -12.55
C MET A 188 -19.10 8.81 -13.34
N LYS A 189 -19.33 10.09 -13.67
CA LYS A 189 -20.53 10.53 -14.37
C LYS A 189 -20.59 10.02 -15.81
N GLU A 190 -19.44 9.98 -16.50
CA GLU A 190 -19.38 9.58 -17.90
C GLU A 190 -19.39 8.06 -18.10
N THR A 191 -18.83 7.30 -17.15
CA THR A 191 -18.61 5.86 -17.32
C THR A 191 -19.39 5.00 -16.33
N ARG A 192 -19.97 5.59 -15.30
CA ARG A 192 -20.63 4.91 -14.16
C ARG A 192 -19.71 3.97 -13.38
N VAL A 193 -18.39 4.06 -13.58
CA VAL A 193 -17.40 3.24 -12.87
C VAL A 193 -17.39 3.62 -11.40
N GLN A 194 -17.33 2.62 -10.53
CA GLN A 194 -17.14 2.82 -9.09
C GLN A 194 -15.69 3.17 -8.81
N ILE A 195 -15.44 4.08 -7.89
CA ILE A 195 -14.08 4.50 -7.54
C ILE A 195 -13.81 4.21 -6.07
N CYS A 196 -12.65 3.63 -5.77
CA CYS A 196 -12.13 3.57 -4.43
C CYS A 196 -10.75 4.24 -4.34
N CYS A 197 -10.65 5.28 -3.52
CA CYS A 197 -9.41 5.98 -3.26
C CYS A 197 -8.70 5.40 -2.04
N VAL A 198 -7.45 5.00 -2.20
CA VAL A 198 -6.60 4.43 -1.15
C VAL A 198 -5.44 5.40 -0.91
N GLY A 199 -5.24 5.85 0.34
CA GLY A 199 -4.19 6.82 0.61
C GLY A 199 -4.06 7.28 2.07
N LEU A 200 -3.52 8.48 2.25
CA LEU A 200 -3.38 9.13 3.55
C LEU A 200 -4.67 9.90 3.91
N HIS A 201 -4.94 10.07 5.20
CA HIS A 201 -6.18 10.70 5.70
C HIS A 201 -6.46 12.05 5.05
N TYR A 202 -5.47 12.94 5.02
CA TYR A 202 -5.67 14.31 4.53
C TYR A 202 -6.08 14.38 3.05
N ALA A 203 -5.85 13.32 2.28
CA ALA A 203 -6.27 13.28 0.88
C ALA A 203 -7.80 13.23 0.76
N THR A 204 -8.48 12.55 1.70
CA THR A 204 -9.94 12.52 1.75
C THR A 204 -10.49 13.89 2.07
N ASP A 205 -9.99 14.54 3.11
CA ASP A 205 -10.45 15.87 3.53
C ASP A 205 -10.37 16.86 2.36
N PHE A 206 -9.21 16.88 1.68
CA PHE A 206 -9.00 17.76 0.52
C PHE A 206 -9.94 17.44 -0.67
N LEU A 207 -10.12 16.17 -1.00
CA LEU A 207 -11.02 15.78 -2.09
C LEU A 207 -12.48 16.09 -1.78
N LEU A 208 -12.87 16.00 -0.51
CA LEU A 208 -14.24 16.24 -0.05
C LEU A 208 -14.54 17.72 0.20
N GLU A 209 -13.58 18.64 0.22
CA GLU A 209 -13.82 20.10 0.17
C GLU A 209 -14.69 20.47 -1.05
N ASN A 210 -14.67 19.66 -2.10
CA ASN A 210 -15.62 19.74 -3.19
C ASN A 210 -16.94 19.07 -2.78
N GLY A 211 -17.93 19.85 -2.33
CA GLY A 211 -19.23 19.35 -1.88
C GLY A 211 -20.00 18.48 -2.88
N GLN A 212 -19.65 18.53 -4.18
CA GLN A 212 -20.26 17.63 -5.18
C GLN A 212 -19.65 16.22 -5.13
N LEU A 213 -18.35 16.10 -4.82
CA LEU A 213 -17.74 14.77 -4.61
C LEU A 213 -18.20 14.18 -3.29
N GLU A 214 -18.41 15.00 -2.25
CA GLU A 214 -18.95 14.57 -0.98
C GLU A 214 -20.32 13.89 -1.14
N THR A 215 -21.20 14.43 -1.99
CA THR A 215 -22.49 13.79 -2.28
C THR A 215 -22.40 12.44 -2.99
N MET A 216 -21.26 12.14 -3.61
CA MET A 216 -20.97 10.87 -4.27
C MET A 216 -20.19 9.90 -3.37
N LYS A 217 -19.83 10.32 -2.17
CA LYS A 217 -19.15 9.46 -1.18
C LYS A 217 -20.11 8.40 -0.67
N SER A 218 -19.72 7.13 -0.82
CA SER A 218 -20.46 5.99 -0.27
C SER A 218 -19.95 5.62 1.12
N GLU A 219 -18.65 5.41 1.25
CA GLU A 219 -18.06 4.89 2.48
C GLU A 219 -16.63 5.38 2.68
N GLU A 220 -16.21 5.44 3.96
CA GLU A 220 -14.82 5.70 4.34
C GLU A 220 -14.40 4.77 5.47
N HIS A 221 -13.25 4.14 5.32
CA HIS A 221 -12.65 3.29 6.34
C HIS A 221 -11.23 3.75 6.70
N HIS A 222 -11.00 3.94 8.01
CA HIS A 222 -9.70 4.34 8.54
C HIS A 222 -8.95 3.12 9.06
N MET A 223 -7.91 2.69 8.35
CA MET A 223 -6.98 1.68 8.82
C MET A 223 -6.00 2.29 9.82
N ARG A 224 -5.89 1.67 10.98
CA ARG A 224 -5.02 2.12 12.08
C ARG A 224 -3.96 1.07 12.39
N PRO A 225 -2.81 1.48 12.96
CA PRO A 225 -1.86 0.54 13.56
C PRO A 225 -2.55 -0.31 14.64
N PHE A 226 -2.01 -1.49 14.91
CA PHE A 226 -2.51 -2.33 15.99
C PHE A 226 -2.41 -1.60 17.33
N PRO A 227 -3.45 -1.59 18.14
CA PRO A 227 -3.36 -1.10 19.51
C PRO A 227 -2.45 -1.98 20.33
N LEU A 228 -1.92 -1.42 21.45
CA LEU A 228 -1.16 -2.18 22.42
C LEU A 228 -2.14 -3.00 23.28
N ASP A 229 -2.44 -4.18 22.82
CA ASP A 229 -3.31 -5.14 23.49
C ASP A 229 -2.74 -6.55 23.30
N PHE A 230 -2.58 -7.28 24.42
CA PHE A 230 -1.98 -8.61 24.47
C PHE A 230 -2.98 -9.71 24.80
N ASN A 231 -4.28 -9.42 24.79
CA ASN A 231 -5.28 -10.46 24.88
C ASN A 231 -5.12 -11.43 23.69
N GLU A 232 -5.34 -12.71 23.91
CA GLU A 232 -5.16 -13.74 22.84
C GLU A 232 -6.05 -13.46 21.61
N SER A 233 -7.19 -12.80 21.80
CA SER A 233 -8.10 -12.35 20.76
C SER A 233 -7.76 -10.99 20.14
N ALA A 234 -6.73 -10.29 20.65
CA ALA A 234 -6.31 -9.01 20.09
C ALA A 234 -5.76 -9.17 18.67
N GLU A 235 -6.04 -8.21 17.79
CA GLU A 235 -5.61 -8.26 16.39
C GLU A 235 -4.09 -8.45 16.24
N LEU A 236 -3.29 -7.81 17.11
CA LEU A 236 -1.84 -7.98 17.12
C LEU A 236 -1.44 -9.44 17.40
N CYS A 237 -2.01 -10.05 18.44
CA CYS A 237 -1.67 -11.43 18.81
C CYS A 237 -2.12 -12.43 17.74
N MET A 238 -3.31 -12.23 17.18
CA MET A 238 -3.81 -13.05 16.05
C MET A 238 -2.90 -12.93 14.82
N PHE A 239 -2.48 -11.70 14.48
CA PHE A 239 -1.54 -11.45 13.39
C PHE A 239 -0.19 -12.12 13.63
N LEU A 240 0.40 -11.96 14.82
CA LEU A 240 1.70 -12.55 15.16
C LEU A 240 1.65 -14.09 15.16
N ARG A 241 0.53 -14.68 15.57
CA ARG A 241 0.31 -16.14 15.48
C ARG A 241 0.28 -16.60 14.03
N SER A 242 -0.54 -15.95 13.21
CA SER A 242 -0.62 -16.25 11.77
C SER A 242 0.74 -16.08 11.07
N LEU A 243 1.48 -15.01 11.39
CA LEU A 243 2.83 -14.80 10.86
C LEU A 243 3.80 -15.90 11.32
N SER A 244 3.72 -16.31 12.60
CA SER A 244 4.55 -17.42 13.14
C SER A 244 4.29 -18.74 12.40
N ASP A 245 3.02 -19.04 12.15
CA ASP A 245 2.60 -20.30 11.51
C ASP A 245 2.98 -20.36 10.03
N ASP A 246 2.99 -19.21 9.34
CA ASP A 246 3.35 -19.12 7.92
C ASP A 246 4.87 -19.18 7.67
N LEU A 247 5.69 -18.74 8.62
CA LEU A 247 7.14 -18.71 8.41
C LEU A 247 7.70 -20.09 8.01
N PRO A 248 8.67 -20.15 7.05
CA PRO A 248 9.16 -21.38 6.45
C PRO A 248 10.19 -22.08 7.35
N PHE A 249 9.77 -22.46 8.55
CA PHE A 249 10.54 -23.20 9.53
C PHE A 249 9.71 -24.36 10.08
N ASP A 250 10.33 -25.51 10.32
CA ASP A 250 9.64 -26.65 10.97
C ASP A 250 9.38 -26.34 12.45
N ARG A 251 10.32 -25.69 13.13
CA ARG A 251 10.13 -25.12 14.45
C ARG A 251 9.60 -23.70 14.34
N LYS A 252 8.30 -23.52 14.56
CA LYS A 252 7.67 -22.20 14.47
C LYS A 252 8.15 -21.25 15.56
N PRO A 253 8.53 -20.00 15.23
CA PRO A 253 8.85 -19.00 16.23
C PRO A 253 7.56 -18.60 16.97
N GLN A 254 7.68 -18.30 18.26
CA GLN A 254 6.53 -17.89 19.07
C GLN A 254 6.47 -16.35 19.17
N LEU A 255 6.18 -15.68 18.05
CA LEU A 255 6.15 -14.22 17.97
C LEU A 255 5.07 -13.58 18.85
N PHE A 256 4.03 -14.35 19.16
CA PHE A 256 2.86 -13.91 19.95
C PHE A 256 3.05 -14.02 21.47
N THR A 257 4.21 -14.44 21.96
CA THR A 257 4.46 -14.39 23.40
C THR A 257 4.40 -12.94 23.91
N PRO A 258 3.80 -12.66 25.08
CA PRO A 258 3.61 -11.28 25.56
C PRO A 258 4.88 -10.44 25.52
N ALA A 259 6.01 -11.00 25.96
CA ALA A 259 7.29 -10.31 25.98
C ALA A 259 7.80 -9.94 24.56
N LEU A 260 7.62 -10.80 23.57
CA LEU A 260 8.06 -10.53 22.19
C LEU A 260 7.05 -9.67 21.43
N ALA A 261 5.75 -9.88 21.66
CA ALA A 261 4.68 -9.07 21.10
C ALA A 261 4.80 -7.60 21.54
N LEU A 262 5.06 -7.34 22.84
CA LEU A 262 5.34 -6.01 23.35
C LEU A 262 6.53 -5.37 22.62
N ARG A 263 7.65 -6.09 22.49
CA ARG A 263 8.86 -5.57 21.82
C ARG A 263 8.61 -5.27 20.36
N LEU A 264 7.89 -6.14 19.65
CA LEU A 264 7.49 -5.93 18.26
C LEU A 264 6.56 -4.71 18.12
N HIS A 265 5.59 -4.55 19.02
CA HIS A 265 4.72 -3.39 19.05
C HIS A 265 5.51 -2.09 19.28
N LEU A 266 6.35 -2.03 20.31
CA LEU A 266 7.19 -0.88 20.61
C LEU A 266 8.15 -0.52 19.46
N ALA A 267 8.73 -1.54 18.81
CA ALA A 267 9.61 -1.34 17.66
C ALA A 267 8.90 -0.76 16.45
N SER A 268 7.63 -1.10 16.26
CA SER A 268 6.84 -0.79 15.06
C SER A 268 5.76 0.26 15.26
N ASP A 269 5.47 0.70 16.50
CA ASP A 269 4.29 1.49 16.86
C ASP A 269 2.97 0.84 16.38
N GLY A 270 2.95 -0.50 16.35
CA GLY A 270 1.80 -1.28 15.89
C GLY A 270 1.62 -1.33 14.37
N TYR A 271 2.50 -0.73 13.58
CA TYR A 271 2.39 -0.77 12.11
C TYR A 271 2.75 -2.16 11.57
N VAL A 272 1.76 -2.82 10.96
CA VAL A 272 1.90 -4.17 10.41
C VAL A 272 3.07 -4.30 9.42
N GLY A 273 3.27 -3.29 8.58
CA GLY A 273 4.36 -3.30 7.59
C GLY A 273 5.76 -3.26 8.23
N TYR A 274 5.92 -2.63 9.39
CA TYR A 274 7.20 -2.66 10.11
C TYR A 274 7.42 -3.99 10.81
N ILE A 275 6.38 -4.53 11.47
CA ILE A 275 6.45 -5.86 12.11
C ILE A 275 6.87 -6.90 11.08
N THR A 276 6.13 -6.99 9.96
CA THR A 276 6.42 -7.93 8.88
C THR A 276 7.85 -7.75 8.34
N LYS A 277 8.30 -6.51 8.18
CA LYS A 277 9.65 -6.23 7.68
C LYS A 277 10.75 -6.73 8.62
N TYR A 278 10.63 -6.47 9.93
CA TYR A 278 11.64 -6.95 10.90
C TYR A 278 11.67 -8.48 10.95
N VAL A 279 10.51 -9.12 11.03
CA VAL A 279 10.40 -10.57 11.07
C VAL A 279 10.90 -11.20 9.76
N SER A 280 10.56 -10.64 8.59
CA SER A 280 11.03 -11.13 7.29
C SER A 280 12.55 -11.01 7.13
N MET A 281 13.15 -9.92 7.61
CA MET A 281 14.61 -9.75 7.61
C MET A 281 15.26 -10.79 8.50
N ALA A 282 14.78 -10.97 9.73
CA ALA A 282 15.28 -11.98 10.67
C ALA A 282 15.09 -13.41 10.15
N ALA A 283 13.97 -13.69 9.49
CA ALA A 283 13.71 -15.00 8.89
C ALA A 283 14.69 -15.33 7.74
N LYS A 284 15.01 -14.35 6.91
CA LYS A 284 16.02 -14.51 5.86
C LYS A 284 17.41 -14.77 6.45
N ASP A 285 17.77 -14.03 7.50
CA ASP A 285 19.05 -14.27 8.20
C ASP A 285 19.10 -15.65 8.86
N ALA A 286 17.99 -16.10 9.47
CA ALA A 286 17.90 -17.44 10.05
C ALA A 286 18.09 -18.53 9.00
N ILE A 287 17.52 -18.38 7.81
CA ILE A 287 17.69 -19.31 6.68
C ILE A 287 19.15 -19.32 6.22
N ASP A 288 19.79 -18.16 6.07
CA ASP A 288 21.18 -18.05 5.61
C ASP A 288 22.17 -18.64 6.61
N GLN A 289 21.85 -18.55 7.91
CA GLN A 289 22.64 -19.15 9.00
C GLN A 289 22.27 -20.61 9.29
N ASN A 290 21.35 -21.19 8.50
CA ASN A 290 20.83 -22.55 8.67
C ASN A 290 20.30 -22.82 10.09
N LEU A 291 19.54 -21.86 10.64
CA LEU A 291 18.91 -21.98 11.95
C LEU A 291 17.51 -22.58 11.82
N ASP A 292 17.05 -23.25 12.88
CA ASP A 292 15.77 -23.97 12.90
C ASP A 292 14.55 -23.06 13.06
N THR A 293 14.76 -21.80 13.49
CA THR A 293 13.68 -20.85 13.77
C THR A 293 14.22 -19.41 13.81
N VAL A 294 13.30 -18.45 13.84
CA VAL A 294 13.62 -17.03 14.08
C VAL A 294 13.74 -16.78 15.58
N THR A 295 14.84 -16.16 16.00
CA THR A 295 15.08 -15.79 17.39
C THR A 295 14.86 -14.28 17.61
N MET A 296 14.66 -13.88 18.87
CA MET A 296 14.57 -12.48 19.26
C MET A 296 15.84 -11.70 18.91
N ASP A 297 17.00 -12.35 19.00
CA ASP A 297 18.30 -11.75 18.66
C ASP A 297 18.37 -11.37 17.18
N LEU A 298 17.93 -12.25 16.28
CA LEU A 298 17.86 -11.94 14.84
C LEU A 298 16.91 -10.80 14.52
N ILE A 299 15.78 -10.71 15.22
CA ILE A 299 14.85 -9.59 15.08
C ILE A 299 15.52 -8.29 15.57
N GLY A 300 16.29 -8.37 16.67
CA GLY A 300 17.08 -7.27 17.18
C GLY A 300 18.15 -6.79 16.19
N ASP A 301 18.83 -7.71 15.52
CA ASP A 301 19.81 -7.37 14.47
C ASP A 301 19.15 -6.72 13.26
N ALA A 302 18.01 -7.25 12.85
CA ALA A 302 17.20 -6.65 11.77
C ALA A 302 16.75 -5.22 12.10
N TYR A 303 16.31 -4.99 13.34
CA TYR A 303 15.94 -3.66 13.83
C TYR A 303 17.14 -2.72 13.87
N ALA A 304 18.27 -3.16 14.45
CA ALA A 304 19.49 -2.37 14.53
C ALA A 304 20.00 -1.96 13.14
N ARG A 305 20.05 -2.89 12.19
CA ARG A 305 20.46 -2.59 10.81
C ARG A 305 19.56 -1.57 10.13
N LYS A 306 18.23 -1.69 10.33
CA LYS A 306 17.28 -0.78 9.70
C LYS A 306 17.35 0.64 10.26
N HIS A 307 17.53 0.77 11.57
CA HIS A 307 17.44 2.05 12.27
C HIS A 307 18.81 2.64 12.62
N ASN A 308 19.88 1.86 12.43
CA ASN A 308 21.23 2.22 12.86
C ASN A 308 21.27 2.66 14.33
N VAL A 309 20.77 1.79 15.22
CA VAL A 309 20.64 2.06 16.65
C VAL A 309 21.61 1.21 17.47
N PRO A 310 22.15 1.74 18.57
CA PRO A 310 22.92 0.97 19.53
C PRO A 310 21.99 0.03 20.35
N ASP A 311 22.57 -0.98 20.97
CA ASP A 311 21.84 -2.01 21.74
C ASP A 311 20.93 -1.42 22.84
N LYS A 312 21.35 -0.34 23.51
CA LYS A 312 20.56 0.33 24.55
C LYS A 312 19.25 0.96 24.03
N GLU A 313 19.17 1.21 22.72
CA GLU A 313 18.00 1.78 22.04
C GLU A 313 17.22 0.70 21.25
N ASN A 314 17.64 -0.55 21.37
CA ASN A 314 17.03 -1.68 20.67
C ASN A 314 16.11 -2.46 21.64
N PRO A 315 14.77 -2.45 21.40
CA PRO A 315 13.84 -3.10 22.32
C PRO A 315 14.08 -4.60 22.47
N PHE A 316 14.71 -5.24 21.49
CA PHE A 316 15.01 -6.68 21.50
C PHE A 316 16.29 -7.01 22.27
N ARG A 317 17.14 -6.03 22.59
CA ARG A 317 18.41 -6.19 23.32
C ARG A 317 18.31 -5.81 24.80
N VAL A 318 17.23 -5.10 25.19
CA VAL A 318 16.99 -4.75 26.59
C VAL A 318 16.71 -6.02 27.40
N LYS A 319 17.46 -6.23 28.49
CA LYS A 319 17.26 -7.37 29.41
C LYS A 319 16.14 -7.07 30.40
N GLY A 320 15.31 -8.09 30.67
CA GLY A 320 14.20 -7.97 31.63
C GLY A 320 12.96 -7.29 31.07
N GLU A 321 12.19 -6.68 31.95
CA GLU A 321 11.01 -5.91 31.61
C GLU A 321 11.39 -4.61 30.90
N ILE A 322 10.61 -4.22 29.90
CA ILE A 322 10.82 -2.96 29.20
C ILE A 322 10.00 -1.88 29.88
N ASP A 323 10.64 -0.79 30.24
CA ASP A 323 9.99 0.48 30.55
C ASP A 323 9.44 1.08 29.22
N GLU A 324 8.14 0.91 28.99
CA GLU A 324 7.45 1.36 27.77
C GLU A 324 7.56 2.87 27.62
N ASP A 325 7.33 3.62 28.68
CA ASP A 325 7.38 5.08 28.69
C ASP A 325 8.80 5.59 28.43
N GLY A 326 9.79 4.97 29.06
CA GLY A 326 11.20 5.26 28.84
C GLY A 326 11.62 5.00 27.41
N PHE A 327 11.18 3.88 26.84
CA PHE A 327 11.49 3.53 25.44
C PHE A 327 10.82 4.51 24.45
N GLN A 328 9.58 4.90 24.67
CA GLN A 328 8.90 5.89 23.82
C GLN A 328 9.58 7.27 23.90
N LYS A 329 10.07 7.68 25.08
CA LYS A 329 10.85 8.92 25.22
C LYS A 329 12.15 8.85 24.42
N ILE A 330 12.88 7.73 24.45
CA ILE A 330 14.09 7.51 23.65
C ILE A 330 13.79 7.61 22.15
N LYS A 331 12.72 6.97 21.67
CA LYS A 331 12.29 7.05 20.25
C LYS A 331 11.95 8.48 19.85
N ALA A 332 11.18 9.18 20.68
CA ALA A 332 10.80 10.58 20.42
C ALA A 332 12.01 11.51 20.37
N ALA A 333 12.94 11.38 21.30
CA ALA A 333 14.17 12.15 21.31
C ALA A 333 15.03 11.89 20.05
N ARG A 334 15.15 10.62 19.65
CA ARG A 334 15.87 10.25 18.43
C ARG A 334 15.18 10.79 17.17
N ARG A 335 13.87 10.67 17.06
CA ARG A 335 13.10 11.21 15.92
C ARG A 335 13.37 12.73 15.78
N LYS A 336 13.28 13.47 16.88
CA LYS A 336 13.56 14.91 16.91
C LYS A 336 14.99 15.21 16.44
N MET A 337 15.97 14.47 16.92
CA MET A 337 17.37 14.63 16.51
C MET A 337 17.55 14.41 15.00
N LEU A 338 16.96 13.35 14.43
CA LEU A 338 17.04 13.07 12.99
C LEU A 338 16.31 14.13 12.15
N GLU A 339 15.18 14.65 12.62
CA GLU A 339 14.47 15.76 11.97
C GLU A 339 15.31 17.05 11.95
N GLU A 340 15.99 17.36 13.07
CA GLU A 340 16.90 18.50 13.15
C GLU A 340 18.12 18.35 12.22
N GLU A 341 18.72 17.17 12.15
CA GLU A 341 19.82 16.87 11.24
C GLU A 341 19.38 16.98 9.77
N ALA A 342 18.21 16.44 9.43
CA ALA A 342 17.62 16.55 8.09
C ALA A 342 17.32 18.01 7.72
N CYS A 343 16.86 18.81 8.66
CA CYS A 343 16.62 20.24 8.47
C CYS A 343 17.95 20.99 8.19
N LYS A 344 18.98 20.73 8.99
CA LYS A 344 20.34 21.32 8.80
C LYS A 344 20.92 20.94 7.43
N SER A 345 20.76 19.66 7.04
CA SER A 345 21.24 19.16 5.74
C SER A 345 20.52 19.83 4.57
N ARG A 346 19.19 20.02 4.66
CA ARG A 346 18.40 20.75 3.65
C ARG A 346 18.79 22.22 3.54
N ALA A 347 19.01 22.89 4.67
CA ALA A 347 19.47 24.28 4.71
C ALA A 347 20.83 24.43 4.04
N THR A 348 21.79 23.53 4.36
CA THR A 348 23.11 23.51 3.77
C THR A 348 23.06 23.27 2.26
N ARG A 349 22.23 22.38 1.78
CA ARG A 349 22.03 22.11 0.35
C ARG A 349 21.46 23.33 -0.38
N ARG A 350 20.42 23.98 0.18
CA ARG A 350 19.82 25.20 -0.38
C ARG A 350 20.86 26.35 -0.48
N ARG A 351 21.72 26.48 0.54
CA ARG A 351 22.81 27.47 0.51
C ARG A 351 23.82 27.21 -0.61
N LYS A 352 24.25 25.93 -0.78
CA LYS A 352 25.17 25.55 -1.87
C LYS A 352 24.54 25.75 -3.25
N ASP A 353 23.27 25.41 -3.42
CA ASP A 353 22.56 25.61 -4.69
C ASP A 353 22.43 27.11 -5.02
N ARG A 354 22.15 27.95 -4.03
CA ARG A 354 22.13 29.43 -4.18
C ARG A 354 23.52 30.01 -4.55
N GLU A 355 24.59 29.56 -3.89
CA GLU A 355 25.95 29.95 -4.20
C GLU A 355 26.34 29.54 -5.63
N LYS A 356 25.98 28.33 -6.05
CA LYS A 356 26.20 27.84 -7.42
C LYS A 356 25.41 28.64 -8.47
N SER A 357 24.20 29.02 -8.16
CA SER A 357 23.37 29.87 -9.03
C SER A 357 23.98 31.30 -9.18
N LEU A 358 24.44 31.90 -8.07
CA LEU A 358 25.12 33.21 -8.08
C LEU A 358 26.43 33.18 -8.87
N ARG A 359 27.24 32.12 -8.73
CA ARG A 359 28.46 31.95 -9.51
C ARG A 359 28.18 31.79 -11.01
N LYS A 360 27.12 31.08 -11.39
CA LYS A 360 26.69 30.97 -12.80
C LYS A 360 26.23 32.31 -13.36
N ALA A 361 25.49 33.10 -12.58
CA ALA A 361 25.00 34.41 -12.98
C ALA A 361 26.19 35.38 -13.14
N ALA A 362 27.17 35.37 -12.22
CA ALA A 362 28.39 36.20 -12.30
C ALA A 362 29.36 35.79 -13.43
N ALA A 363 29.29 34.55 -13.91
CA ALA A 363 30.11 34.10 -15.05
C ALA A 363 29.43 34.36 -16.42
N ALA A 364 28.15 34.74 -16.41
CA ALA A 364 27.38 35.07 -17.59
C ALA A 364 27.19 36.60 -17.83
N ALA A 365 27.62 37.40 -16.86
CA ALA A 365 27.71 38.88 -16.93
C ALA A 365 29.15 39.32 -17.24
#